data_ce2b96ba828946efd6fc72123973731a
#
_entry.id   ce2b96ba828946efd6fc72123973731a
#
_cell.length_a   1.000
_cell.length_b   1.000
_cell.length_c   1.000
_cell.angle_alpha   90.00
_cell.angle_beta   90.00
_cell.angle_gamma   90.00
#
_symmetry.space_group_name_H-M   'P 1'
#
loop_
_entity.id
_entity.type
_entity.pdbx_description
1 polymer ?
#
loop_
_entity_poly.entity_id
_entity_poly.type
_entity_poly.pdbx_seq_one_letter_code
_entity_poly.pdbx_strand_id
1 'polypeptide(L)'
;AIVGIDDLFYRPGDLLALAPGIRIDAINQPDPAHGRYLTLSVPLCDQVLAAARLVWPQAVQPSGMGFVRVPSGTFINELTALADAVEADDEFRARLAMLNLLAQLSQHGCTDLLLPPAPTLAAQVRALVTAAPAKAWQSADLEQALAISGATLRRRLAAEGTTLRDLIAQARLAHALDLLYTTRWPVKTVAARVGYRSVES
;
A
#
# COMPACT_ATOMS: atom_id res chain seq x y z
N ALA A 1 9.01 8.38 8.11
CA ALA A 1 9.20 9.00 9.42
C ALA A 1 10.05 8.05 10.25
N ILE A 2 11.15 8.52 10.82
CA ILE A 2 11.91 7.78 11.84
C ILE A 2 11.13 7.99 13.13
N VAL A 3 10.44 6.96 13.58
CA VAL A 3 9.86 6.98 14.92
C VAL A 3 11.03 6.67 15.85
N GLY A 4 11.51 7.67 16.59
CA GLY A 4 12.45 7.47 17.69
C GLY A 4 11.71 6.71 18.79
N ILE A 5 11.99 5.44 18.90
CA ILE A 5 11.50 4.59 19.98
C ILE A 5 12.71 4.42 20.89
N ASP A 6 12.53 4.77 22.16
CA ASP A 6 13.48 4.44 23.21
C ASP A 6 13.79 2.93 23.15
N ASP A 7 15.01 2.55 23.50
CA ASP A 7 15.56 1.19 23.40
C ASP A 7 14.54 0.12 23.80
N LEU A 8 14.00 -0.60 22.81
CA LEU A 8 13.09 -1.72 23.01
C LEU A 8 13.89 -3.01 23.04
N PHE A 9 13.89 -3.67 24.18
CA PHE A 9 14.52 -4.98 24.31
C PHE A 9 13.55 -6.10 23.90
N TYR A 10 13.95 -6.91 22.91
CA TYR A 10 13.28 -8.12 22.50
C TYR A 10 13.93 -9.33 23.12
N ARG A 11 13.12 -10.29 23.54
CA ARG A 11 13.58 -11.56 24.11
C ARG A 11 13.29 -12.70 23.14
N PRO A 12 14.00 -13.83 23.26
CA PRO A 12 13.60 -15.05 22.58
C PRO A 12 12.12 -15.36 22.86
N GLY A 13 11.34 -15.63 21.83
CA GLY A 13 9.90 -15.82 21.92
C GLY A 13 9.04 -14.56 21.73
N ASP A 14 9.65 -13.40 21.46
CA ASP A 14 8.91 -12.22 21.02
C ASP A 14 8.73 -12.24 19.49
N LEU A 15 7.54 -11.83 19.03
CA LEU A 15 7.22 -11.51 17.65
C LEU A 15 7.05 -10.00 17.52
N LEU A 16 7.74 -9.42 16.54
CA LEU A 16 7.62 -8.02 16.19
C LEU A 16 6.91 -7.88 14.85
N ALA A 17 5.75 -7.26 14.85
CA ALA A 17 5.03 -6.88 13.64
C ALA A 17 5.30 -5.41 13.32
N LEU A 18 5.79 -5.12 12.11
CA LEU A 18 6.15 -3.79 11.64
C LEU A 18 5.22 -3.35 10.51
N ALA A 19 4.64 -2.17 10.63
CA ALA A 19 3.86 -1.57 9.55
C ALA A 19 4.76 -1.15 8.37
N PRO A 20 4.21 -1.07 7.14
CA PRO A 20 4.95 -0.61 5.98
C PRO A 20 5.59 0.77 6.20
N GLY A 21 6.86 0.91 5.78
CA GLY A 21 7.59 2.18 5.87
C GLY A 21 8.23 2.48 7.21
N ILE A 22 8.05 1.62 8.21
CA ILE A 22 8.77 1.72 9.49
C ILE A 22 10.21 1.23 9.30
N ARG A 23 11.16 2.02 9.77
CA ARG A 23 12.58 1.65 9.85
C ARG A 23 12.93 1.44 11.31
N ILE A 24 13.61 0.34 11.57
CA ILE A 24 14.18 0.03 12.88
C ILE A 24 15.69 -0.17 12.74
N ASP A 25 16.44 0.30 13.73
CA ASP A 25 17.84 -0.05 13.92
C ASP A 25 17.88 -1.12 15.00
N ALA A 26 18.31 -2.33 14.66
CA ALA A 26 18.35 -3.45 15.59
C ALA A 26 19.79 -3.86 15.91
N ILE A 27 20.11 -3.97 17.18
CA ILE A 27 21.36 -4.55 17.65
C ILE A 27 21.08 -5.98 18.10
N ASN A 28 21.60 -6.94 17.35
CA ASN A 28 21.43 -8.35 17.65
C ASN A 28 22.48 -8.79 18.68
N GLN A 29 22.02 -9.26 19.84
CA GLN A 29 22.87 -9.82 20.85
C GLN A 29 22.80 -11.35 20.82
N PRO A 30 23.91 -12.06 20.53
CA PRO A 30 23.92 -13.51 20.57
C PRO A 30 23.59 -14.03 21.97
N ASP A 31 22.89 -15.15 22.05
CA ASP A 31 22.69 -15.87 23.30
C ASP A 31 24.05 -16.26 23.89
N PRO A 32 24.37 -15.85 25.12
CA PRO A 32 25.65 -16.18 25.75
C PRO A 32 25.93 -17.68 25.86
N ALA A 33 24.88 -18.49 25.99
CA ALA A 33 25.01 -19.95 26.12
C ALA A 33 25.31 -20.63 24.78
N HIS A 34 24.83 -20.08 23.66
CA HIS A 34 24.92 -20.72 22.34
C HIS A 34 25.78 -19.93 21.35
N GLY A 35 26.18 -18.71 21.66
CA GLY A 35 26.94 -17.82 20.77
C GLY A 35 26.23 -17.49 19.46
N ARG A 36 24.89 -17.66 19.42
CA ARG A 36 24.07 -17.49 18.22
C ARG A 36 22.90 -16.55 18.47
N TYR A 37 22.53 -15.84 17.42
CA TYR A 37 21.27 -15.14 17.31
C TYR A 37 20.48 -15.74 16.15
N LEU A 38 19.24 -16.13 16.41
CA LEU A 38 18.34 -16.65 15.42
C LEU A 38 17.10 -15.76 15.33
N THR A 39 16.75 -15.34 14.14
CA THR A 39 15.51 -14.63 13.85
C THR A 39 14.86 -15.22 12.61
N LEU A 40 13.55 -15.31 12.64
CA LEU A 40 12.74 -15.63 11.48
C LEU A 40 12.05 -14.35 11.02
N SER A 41 12.27 -13.98 9.77
CA SER A 41 11.58 -12.84 9.15
C SER A 41 10.56 -13.34 8.13
N VAL A 42 9.31 -12.91 8.29
CA VAL A 42 8.21 -13.22 7.38
C VAL A 42 7.82 -11.93 6.63
N PRO A 43 8.29 -11.73 5.39
CA PRO A 43 7.89 -10.56 4.60
C PRO A 43 6.43 -10.71 4.14
N LEU A 44 5.61 -9.70 4.41
CA LEU A 44 4.23 -9.63 3.94
C LEU A 44 4.22 -8.99 2.55
N CYS A 45 3.95 -9.78 1.52
CA CYS A 45 3.90 -9.26 0.15
C CYS A 45 2.60 -8.45 -0.09
N ASP A 46 2.69 -7.48 -1.02
CA ASP A 46 1.56 -6.59 -1.34
C ASP A 46 0.31 -7.35 -1.81
N GLN A 47 0.46 -8.50 -2.46
CA GLN A 47 -0.66 -9.33 -2.91
C GLN A 47 -1.44 -9.91 -1.74
N VAL A 48 -0.78 -10.41 -0.70
CA VAL A 48 -1.43 -10.92 0.50
C VAL A 48 -2.10 -9.80 1.26
N LEU A 49 -1.45 -8.65 1.41
CA LEU A 49 -2.04 -7.47 2.05
C LEU A 49 -3.26 -6.95 1.28
N ALA A 50 -3.22 -6.95 -0.05
CA ALA A 50 -4.36 -6.57 -0.88
C ALA A 50 -5.53 -7.55 -0.70
N ALA A 51 -5.27 -8.85 -0.70
CA ALA A 51 -6.28 -9.87 -0.46
C ALA A 51 -6.88 -9.75 0.95
N ALA A 52 -6.05 -9.51 1.97
CA ALA A 52 -6.51 -9.27 3.32
C ALA A 52 -7.47 -8.08 3.40
N ARG A 53 -7.15 -6.96 2.75
CA ARG A 53 -8.01 -5.76 2.72
C ARG A 53 -9.37 -6.00 2.07
N LEU A 54 -9.43 -6.87 1.05
CA LEU A 54 -10.69 -7.21 0.37
C LEU A 54 -11.66 -8.00 1.26
N VAL A 55 -11.14 -8.84 2.14
CA VAL A 55 -11.96 -9.67 3.04
C VAL A 55 -12.15 -9.04 4.43
N TRP A 56 -11.51 -7.92 4.71
CA TRP A 56 -11.59 -7.26 6.00
C TRP A 56 -12.95 -6.58 6.18
N PRO A 57 -13.71 -6.89 7.23
CA PRO A 57 -15.10 -6.44 7.36
C PRO A 57 -15.24 -4.95 7.73
N GLN A 58 -14.18 -4.30 8.18
CA GLN A 58 -14.21 -2.94 8.69
C GLN A 58 -13.11 -2.09 8.07
N ALA A 59 -13.36 -0.78 7.96
CA ALA A 59 -12.33 0.17 7.56
C ALA A 59 -11.20 0.18 8.61
N VAL A 60 -9.98 -0.07 8.15
CA VAL A 60 -8.80 -0.07 9.00
C VAL A 60 -8.46 1.37 9.39
N GLN A 61 -8.43 1.62 10.70
CA GLN A 61 -8.01 2.91 11.24
C GLN A 61 -6.54 2.84 11.68
N PRO A 62 -5.73 3.87 11.42
CA PRO A 62 -4.36 3.91 11.90
C PRO A 62 -4.31 3.85 13.44
N SER A 63 -3.50 2.93 13.98
CA SER A 63 -3.22 2.89 15.42
C SER A 63 -2.21 3.96 15.82
N GLY A 64 -1.39 4.39 14.85
CA GLY A 64 -0.31 5.36 15.07
C GLY A 64 0.93 4.77 15.73
N MET A 65 0.92 3.49 16.12
CA MET A 65 2.06 2.84 16.77
C MET A 65 3.11 2.34 15.79
N GLY A 66 2.70 2.00 14.58
CA GLY A 66 3.58 1.54 13.50
C GLY A 66 4.25 0.18 13.74
N PHE A 67 4.26 -0.32 14.96
CA PHE A 67 4.77 -1.64 15.32
C PHE A 67 4.04 -2.17 16.55
N VAL A 68 4.01 -3.51 16.68
CA VAL A 68 3.49 -4.18 17.88
C VAL A 68 4.41 -5.33 18.24
N ARG A 69 4.69 -5.49 19.54
CA ARG A 69 5.40 -6.62 20.11
C ARG A 69 4.40 -7.53 20.82
N VAL A 70 4.41 -8.79 20.48
CA VAL A 70 3.53 -9.83 21.07
C VAL A 70 4.32 -11.11 21.34
N PRO A 71 3.94 -11.94 22.31
CA PRO A 71 4.56 -13.25 22.50
C PRO A 71 4.30 -14.14 21.26
N SER A 72 5.35 -14.73 20.68
CA SER A 72 5.22 -15.59 19.49
C SER A 72 4.38 -16.85 19.75
N GLY A 73 4.35 -17.32 21.00
CA GLY A 73 3.53 -18.46 21.40
C GLY A 73 2.04 -18.27 21.14
N THR A 74 1.54 -17.03 21.12
CA THR A 74 0.16 -16.70 20.75
C THR A 74 -0.16 -17.06 19.29
N PHE A 75 0.84 -17.10 18.41
CA PHE A 75 0.71 -17.32 16.97
C PHE A 75 1.35 -18.63 16.52
N ILE A 76 1.62 -19.55 17.44
CA ILE A 76 2.36 -20.77 17.12
C ILE A 76 1.66 -21.62 16.06
N ASN A 77 0.34 -21.69 16.09
CA ASN A 77 -0.44 -22.48 15.12
C ASN A 77 -0.34 -21.88 13.71
N GLU A 78 -0.48 -20.57 13.60
CA GLU A 78 -0.40 -19.83 12.32
C GLU A 78 1.02 -19.89 11.75
N LEU A 79 2.03 -19.72 12.59
CA LEU A 79 3.43 -19.81 12.20
C LEU A 79 3.82 -21.23 11.76
N THR A 80 3.33 -22.27 12.48
CA THR A 80 3.55 -23.66 12.09
C THR A 80 2.85 -23.98 10.79
N ALA A 81 1.59 -23.58 10.63
CA ALA A 81 0.84 -23.79 9.39
C ALA A 81 1.51 -23.10 8.18
N LEU A 82 2.10 -21.92 8.40
CA LEU A 82 2.87 -21.23 7.37
C LEU A 82 4.15 -22.00 7.02
N ALA A 83 4.90 -22.46 8.02
CA ALA A 83 6.12 -23.23 7.82
C ALA A 83 5.84 -24.53 7.06
N ASP A 84 4.83 -25.31 7.48
CA ASP A 84 4.43 -26.57 6.83
C ASP A 84 4.02 -26.33 5.37
N ALA A 85 3.31 -25.24 5.09
CA ALA A 85 2.90 -24.91 3.74
C ALA A 85 4.09 -24.50 2.84
N VAL A 86 5.07 -23.79 3.39
CA VAL A 86 6.31 -23.41 2.69
C VAL A 86 7.16 -24.64 2.42
N GLU A 87 7.31 -25.56 3.40
CA GLU A 87 8.05 -26.80 3.21
C GLU A 87 7.39 -27.73 2.16
N ALA A 88 6.06 -27.70 2.07
CA ALA A 88 5.30 -28.45 1.07
C ALA A 88 5.23 -27.78 -0.31
N ASP A 89 5.82 -26.60 -0.50
CA ASP A 89 5.71 -25.75 -1.70
C ASP A 89 4.24 -25.49 -2.10
N ASP A 90 3.34 -25.38 -1.07
CA ASP A 90 1.92 -25.15 -1.25
C ASP A 90 1.61 -23.64 -1.07
N GLU A 91 1.68 -22.91 -2.19
CA GLU A 91 1.45 -21.46 -2.22
C GLU A 91 0.05 -21.08 -1.71
N PHE A 92 -0.98 -21.89 -2.00
CA PHE A 92 -2.34 -21.59 -1.56
C PHE A 92 -2.46 -21.67 -0.03
N ARG A 93 -1.93 -22.75 0.57
CA ARG A 93 -1.93 -22.90 2.03
C ARG A 93 -1.06 -21.85 2.71
N ALA A 94 0.09 -21.50 2.14
CA ALA A 94 0.93 -20.44 2.66
C ALA A 94 0.21 -19.08 2.69
N ARG A 95 -0.50 -18.73 1.62
CA ARG A 95 -1.32 -17.51 1.57
C ARG A 95 -2.44 -17.53 2.61
N LEU A 96 -3.12 -18.66 2.75
CA LEU A 96 -4.20 -18.80 3.75
C LEU A 96 -3.65 -18.68 5.18
N ALA A 97 -2.55 -19.33 5.49
CA ALA A 97 -1.89 -19.24 6.80
C ALA A 97 -1.46 -17.79 7.10
N MET A 98 -0.96 -17.08 6.09
CA MET A 98 -0.58 -15.67 6.23
C MET A 98 -1.79 -14.74 6.45
N LEU A 99 -2.93 -15.00 5.81
CA LEU A 99 -4.18 -14.27 6.07
C LEU A 99 -4.68 -14.51 7.50
N ASN A 100 -4.60 -15.76 7.98
CA ASN A 100 -4.96 -16.09 9.36
C ASN A 100 -4.02 -15.39 10.36
N LEU A 101 -2.72 -15.39 10.09
CA LEU A 101 -1.74 -14.68 10.92
C LEU A 101 -2.05 -13.17 10.97
N LEU A 102 -2.37 -12.53 9.85
CA LEU A 102 -2.79 -11.13 9.80
C LEU A 102 -4.08 -10.89 10.59
N ALA A 103 -5.05 -11.80 10.51
CA ALA A 103 -6.28 -11.71 11.26
C ALA A 103 -6.02 -11.74 12.79
N GLN A 104 -5.18 -12.65 13.25
CA GLN A 104 -4.77 -12.73 14.64
C GLN A 104 -3.97 -11.49 15.08
N LEU A 105 -2.99 -11.07 14.30
CA LEU A 105 -2.19 -9.88 14.59
C LEU A 105 -3.06 -8.62 14.75
N SER A 106 -4.09 -8.48 13.92
CA SER A 106 -5.00 -7.33 14.02
C SER A 106 -5.82 -7.32 15.30
N GLN A 107 -6.22 -8.48 15.82
CA GLN A 107 -6.89 -8.60 17.12
C GLN A 107 -5.97 -8.15 18.28
N HIS A 108 -4.65 -8.22 18.08
CA HIS A 108 -3.65 -7.74 19.02
C HIS A 108 -3.17 -6.30 18.76
N GLY A 109 -3.92 -5.53 17.97
CA GLY A 109 -3.65 -4.13 17.72
C GLY A 109 -2.73 -3.84 16.53
N CYS A 110 -2.30 -4.86 15.76
CA CYS A 110 -1.45 -4.69 14.58
C CYS A 110 -2.26 -4.30 13.32
N THR A 111 -3.24 -3.44 13.44
CA THR A 111 -4.10 -3.03 12.30
C THR A 111 -3.34 -2.22 11.26
N ASP A 112 -2.26 -1.54 11.63
CA ASP A 112 -1.45 -0.72 10.72
C ASP A 112 -0.80 -1.53 9.58
N LEU A 113 -0.63 -2.85 9.74
CA LEU A 113 -0.22 -3.77 8.67
C LEU A 113 -1.21 -3.78 7.49
N LEU A 114 -2.48 -3.56 7.76
CA LEU A 114 -3.55 -3.58 6.77
C LEU A 114 -3.82 -2.20 6.14
N LEU A 115 -3.15 -1.15 6.60
CA LEU A 115 -3.29 0.16 5.99
C LEU A 115 -2.85 0.09 4.51
N PRO A 116 -3.64 0.69 3.60
CA PRO A 116 -3.21 0.78 2.22
C PRO A 116 -1.92 1.60 2.14
N PRO A 117 -1.01 1.27 1.22
CA PRO A 117 0.16 2.10 0.99
C PRO A 117 -0.28 3.51 0.63
N ALA A 118 0.51 4.49 1.03
CA ALA A 118 0.25 5.88 0.62
C ALA A 118 0.11 5.94 -0.91
N PRO A 119 -0.91 6.63 -1.43
CA PRO A 119 -1.12 6.69 -2.86
C PRO A 119 0.12 7.27 -3.55
N THR A 120 0.55 6.63 -4.63
CA THR A 120 1.64 7.13 -5.46
C THR A 120 1.31 8.53 -5.98
N LEU A 121 2.32 9.29 -6.40
CA LEU A 121 2.07 10.63 -6.96
C LEU A 121 1.18 10.53 -8.22
N ALA A 122 1.40 9.52 -9.06
CA ALA A 122 0.55 9.26 -10.22
C ALA A 122 -0.91 8.97 -9.82
N ALA A 123 -1.15 8.22 -8.74
CA ALA A 123 -2.49 7.97 -8.23
C ALA A 123 -3.16 9.24 -7.69
N GLN A 124 -2.42 10.09 -6.99
CA GLN A 124 -2.91 11.39 -6.50
C GLN A 124 -3.29 12.32 -7.66
N VAL A 125 -2.41 12.44 -8.66
CA VAL A 125 -2.66 13.23 -9.88
C VAL A 125 -3.88 12.69 -10.62
N ARG A 126 -3.99 11.38 -10.79
CA ARG A 126 -5.13 10.74 -11.45
C ARG A 126 -6.45 11.04 -10.72
N ALA A 127 -6.46 10.97 -9.40
CA ALA A 127 -7.64 11.29 -8.58
C ALA A 127 -8.09 12.74 -8.79
N LEU A 128 -7.15 13.70 -8.79
CA LEU A 128 -7.44 15.11 -9.05
C LEU A 128 -8.02 15.33 -10.45
N VAL A 129 -7.43 14.72 -11.47
CA VAL A 129 -7.91 14.85 -12.86
C VAL A 129 -9.29 14.22 -13.03
N THR A 130 -9.53 13.06 -12.42
CA THR A 130 -10.84 12.37 -12.48
C THR A 130 -11.94 13.18 -11.80
N ALA A 131 -11.62 13.91 -10.72
CA ALA A 131 -12.59 14.78 -10.06
C ALA A 131 -13.03 15.98 -10.92
N ALA A 132 -12.18 16.43 -11.88
CA ALA A 132 -12.48 17.54 -12.78
C ALA A 132 -11.90 17.29 -14.19
N PRO A 133 -12.40 16.32 -14.96
CA PRO A 133 -11.78 15.87 -16.21
C PRO A 133 -11.79 16.93 -17.31
N ALA A 134 -12.80 17.80 -17.32
CA ALA A 134 -12.92 18.89 -18.30
C ALA A 134 -11.97 20.06 -18.05
N LYS A 135 -11.41 20.15 -16.84
CA LYS A 135 -10.45 21.22 -16.50
C LYS A 135 -9.20 21.12 -17.39
N ALA A 136 -8.71 22.27 -17.88
CA ALA A 136 -7.42 22.36 -18.58
C ALA A 136 -6.27 22.31 -17.57
N TRP A 137 -6.01 21.11 -17.03
CA TRP A 137 -4.98 20.90 -16.03
C TRP A 137 -3.59 21.31 -16.53
N GLN A 138 -2.92 22.13 -15.72
CA GLN A 138 -1.53 22.55 -15.93
C GLN A 138 -0.66 22.12 -14.74
N SER A 139 0.67 22.15 -14.92
CA SER A 139 1.61 21.83 -13.84
C SER A 139 1.36 22.67 -12.60
N ALA A 140 1.11 23.98 -12.79
CA ALA A 140 0.85 24.90 -11.69
C ALA A 140 -0.37 24.52 -10.81
N ASP A 141 -1.44 23.99 -11.41
CA ASP A 141 -2.60 23.53 -10.66
C ASP A 141 -2.24 22.39 -9.71
N LEU A 142 -1.41 21.46 -10.18
CA LEU A 142 -0.98 20.32 -9.40
C LEU A 142 0.10 20.67 -8.37
N GLU A 143 0.96 21.60 -8.69
CA GLU A 143 1.95 22.16 -7.76
C GLU A 143 1.24 22.74 -6.54
N GLN A 144 0.19 23.51 -6.77
CA GLN A 144 -0.63 24.08 -5.70
C GLN A 144 -1.40 23.00 -4.93
N ALA A 145 -2.05 22.06 -5.64
CA ALA A 145 -2.89 21.04 -5.00
C ALA A 145 -2.08 20.03 -4.17
N LEU A 146 -0.85 19.72 -4.61
CA LEU A 146 0.02 18.72 -3.99
C LEU A 146 1.15 19.32 -3.13
N ALA A 147 1.24 20.65 -3.08
CA ALA A 147 2.27 21.39 -2.36
C ALA A 147 3.71 20.96 -2.74
N ILE A 148 3.95 20.71 -4.04
CA ILE A 148 5.27 20.34 -4.58
C ILE A 148 5.62 21.21 -5.78
N SER A 149 6.92 21.42 -6.04
CA SER A 149 7.37 22.16 -7.23
C SER A 149 7.19 21.33 -8.51
N GLY A 150 7.01 22.00 -9.67
CA GLY A 150 6.89 21.34 -10.96
C GLY A 150 8.12 20.50 -11.34
N ALA A 151 9.30 20.87 -10.89
CA ALA A 151 10.50 20.05 -11.04
C ALA A 151 10.39 18.73 -10.27
N THR A 152 9.92 18.80 -9.02
CA THR A 152 9.67 17.61 -8.17
C THR A 152 8.56 16.75 -8.75
N LEU A 153 7.46 17.36 -9.23
CA LEU A 153 6.36 16.66 -9.89
C LEU A 153 6.87 15.85 -11.08
N ARG A 154 7.58 16.49 -12.01
CA ARG A 154 8.14 15.81 -13.21
C ARG A 154 9.09 14.68 -12.85
N ARG A 155 10.05 14.93 -11.94
CA ARG A 155 11.03 13.92 -11.52
C ARG A 155 10.37 12.70 -10.88
N ARG A 156 9.40 12.90 -9.98
CA ARG A 156 8.69 11.79 -9.32
C ARG A 156 7.81 11.01 -10.28
N LEU A 157 7.06 11.67 -11.16
CA LEU A 157 6.26 11.00 -12.18
C LEU A 157 7.14 10.18 -13.13
N ALA A 158 8.29 10.73 -13.55
CA ALA A 158 9.26 9.99 -14.37
C ALA A 158 9.81 8.75 -13.63
N ALA A 159 10.07 8.84 -12.32
CA ALA A 159 10.48 7.69 -11.50
C ALA A 159 9.37 6.63 -11.39
N GLU A 160 8.10 7.02 -11.51
CA GLU A 160 6.94 6.12 -11.59
C GLU A 160 6.63 5.67 -13.04
N GLY A 161 7.50 5.98 -14.01
CA GLY A 161 7.37 5.57 -15.41
C GLY A 161 6.25 6.26 -16.19
N THR A 162 5.81 7.46 -15.78
CA THR A 162 4.69 8.18 -16.39
C THR A 162 4.95 9.67 -16.52
N THR A 163 4.08 10.36 -17.25
CA THR A 163 4.10 11.82 -17.37
C THR A 163 2.73 12.42 -16.99
N LEU A 164 2.73 13.71 -16.65
CA LEU A 164 1.47 14.42 -16.38
C LEU A 164 0.51 14.35 -17.59
N ARG A 165 1.04 14.48 -18.80
CA ARG A 165 0.24 14.40 -20.03
C ARG A 165 -0.45 13.05 -20.17
N ASP A 166 0.30 11.97 -19.94
CA ASP A 166 -0.23 10.60 -20.04
C ASP A 166 -1.30 10.33 -18.98
N LEU A 167 -1.09 10.79 -17.75
CA LEU A 167 -2.07 10.64 -16.67
C LEU A 167 -3.37 11.40 -16.98
N ILE A 168 -3.28 12.62 -17.50
CA ILE A 168 -4.46 13.40 -17.91
C ILE A 168 -5.19 12.67 -19.05
N ALA A 169 -4.47 12.20 -20.07
CA ALA A 169 -5.07 11.49 -21.20
C ALA A 169 -5.74 10.19 -20.74
N GLN A 170 -5.09 9.39 -19.93
CA GLN A 170 -5.64 8.14 -19.36
C GLN A 170 -6.89 8.39 -18.51
N ALA A 171 -6.86 9.36 -17.61
CA ALA A 171 -7.99 9.68 -16.75
C ALA A 171 -9.21 10.16 -17.55
N ARG A 172 -8.98 11.00 -18.57
CA ARG A 172 -10.03 11.47 -19.47
C ARG A 172 -10.62 10.34 -20.30
N LEU A 173 -9.77 9.45 -20.84
CA LEU A 173 -10.20 8.30 -21.61
C LEU A 173 -11.04 7.34 -20.77
N ALA A 174 -10.59 7.02 -19.56
CA ALA A 174 -11.34 6.16 -18.64
C ALA A 174 -12.72 6.74 -18.32
N HIS A 175 -12.80 8.03 -18.03
CA HIS A 175 -14.08 8.69 -17.78
C HIS A 175 -14.97 8.79 -19.04
N ALA A 176 -14.36 8.98 -20.22
CA ALA A 176 -15.10 8.94 -21.49
C ALA A 176 -15.74 7.58 -21.74
N LEU A 177 -14.99 6.49 -21.50
CA LEU A 177 -15.51 5.13 -21.62
C LEU A 177 -16.67 4.88 -20.65
N ASP A 178 -16.53 5.30 -19.40
CA ASP A 178 -17.61 5.20 -18.41
C ASP A 178 -18.88 5.92 -18.88
N LEU A 179 -18.75 7.15 -19.39
CA LEU A 179 -19.88 7.90 -19.95
C LEU A 179 -20.50 7.23 -21.17
N LEU A 180 -19.70 6.62 -22.05
CA LEU A 180 -20.20 5.90 -23.22
C LEU A 180 -20.98 4.63 -22.84
N TYR A 181 -20.57 3.95 -21.76
CA TYR A 181 -21.26 2.75 -21.26
C TYR A 181 -22.51 3.08 -20.43
N THR A 182 -22.50 4.20 -19.72
CA THR A 182 -23.57 4.56 -18.77
C THR A 182 -24.61 5.52 -19.36
N THR A 183 -24.31 6.16 -20.49
CA THR A 183 -25.21 7.14 -21.12
C THR A 183 -25.42 6.83 -22.59
N ARG A 184 -26.42 7.47 -23.19
CA ARG A 184 -26.67 7.43 -24.66
C ARG A 184 -26.16 8.70 -25.36
N TRP A 185 -25.20 9.41 -24.76
CA TRP A 185 -24.71 10.64 -25.35
C TRP A 185 -23.85 10.38 -26.61
N PRO A 186 -23.97 11.26 -27.59
CA PRO A 186 -23.10 11.22 -28.77
C PRO A 186 -21.61 11.36 -28.34
N VAL A 187 -20.71 10.69 -29.07
CA VAL A 187 -19.26 10.73 -28.80
C VAL A 187 -18.72 12.17 -28.71
N LYS A 188 -19.22 13.08 -29.55
CA LYS A 188 -18.85 14.50 -29.53
C LYS A 188 -19.22 15.16 -28.20
N THR A 189 -20.36 14.83 -27.62
CA THR A 189 -20.80 15.34 -26.31
C THR A 189 -19.91 14.79 -25.20
N VAL A 190 -19.60 13.49 -25.25
CA VAL A 190 -18.71 12.84 -24.29
C VAL A 190 -17.30 13.46 -24.37
N ALA A 191 -16.74 13.61 -25.56
CA ALA A 191 -15.42 14.22 -25.76
C ALA A 191 -15.36 15.63 -25.15
N ALA A 192 -16.35 16.48 -25.38
CA ALA A 192 -16.40 17.80 -24.79
C ALA A 192 -16.48 17.77 -23.26
N ARG A 193 -17.24 16.82 -22.69
CA ARG A 193 -17.40 16.67 -21.24
C ARG A 193 -16.14 16.22 -20.52
N VAL A 194 -15.29 15.45 -21.18
CA VAL A 194 -14.02 14.98 -20.63
C VAL A 194 -12.83 15.91 -20.99
N GLY A 195 -13.10 17.03 -21.64
CA GLY A 195 -12.09 18.07 -21.88
C GLY A 195 -11.32 17.97 -23.19
N TYR A 196 -11.86 17.22 -24.18
CA TYR A 196 -11.36 17.30 -25.57
C TYR A 196 -12.08 18.40 -26.34
N ARG A 197 -11.32 19.22 -27.08
CA ARG A 197 -11.87 20.33 -27.90
C ARG A 197 -12.40 19.87 -29.25
N SER A 198 -11.89 18.73 -29.75
CA SER A 198 -12.35 18.09 -31.00
C SER A 198 -12.31 16.57 -30.82
N VAL A 199 -13.02 15.85 -31.71
CA VAL A 199 -13.02 14.36 -31.72
C VAL A 199 -11.68 13.82 -32.22
N GLU A 200 -10.87 14.66 -32.86
CA GLU A 200 -9.56 14.33 -33.45
C GLU A 200 -8.38 14.70 -32.51
N SER A 201 -8.64 15.09 -31.28
CA SER A 201 -7.60 15.55 -30.33
C SER A 201 -7.07 14.41 -29.48
#